data_1f179df41f671c1f446d2c0b397aee3b
#
_entry.id   1f179df41f671c1f446d2c0b397aee3b
#
_cell.length_a   1.000
_cell.length_b   1.000
_cell.length_c   1.000
_cell.angle_alpha   90.00
_cell.angle_beta   90.00
_cell.angle_gamma   90.00
#
_symmetry.space_group_name_H-M   'P 1'
#
loop_
_entity.id
_entity.type
_entity.pdbx_description
1 polymer ?
#
loop_
_entity_poly.entity_id
_entity_poly.type
_entity_poly.pdbx_seq_one_letter_code
_entity_poly.pdbx_strand_id
1 'polypeptide(L)'
;MKKISLLIAVVSFSFSSPIFANGEAIYKQVCMACHASGVAGAPKLGDKVRWAPLIKEGQTILTAHGYVGVRGMPAKGGKPDLSVEHFAQATVYVVNQSGGAWKDPDAKALKAIDIEIEAHKKESAKKK
;
A
#
# COMPACT_ATOMS: atom_id res chain seq x y z
N MET A 1 7.01 -4.93 -67.74
CA MET A 1 7.72 -4.97 -66.46
C MET A 1 6.80 -4.44 -65.39
N LYS A 2 6.20 -5.33 -64.57
CA LYS A 2 5.26 -4.93 -63.49
C LYS A 2 6.06 -4.62 -62.24
N LYS A 3 5.99 -3.36 -61.76
CA LYS A 3 6.58 -2.95 -60.49
C LYS A 3 5.64 -3.38 -59.36
N ILE A 4 6.07 -4.36 -58.57
CA ILE A 4 5.37 -4.77 -57.35
C ILE A 4 5.80 -3.83 -56.23
N SER A 5 4.93 -2.90 -55.82
CA SER A 5 5.12 -2.06 -54.64
C SER A 5 4.77 -2.86 -53.40
N LEU A 6 5.79 -3.25 -52.65
CA LEU A 6 5.64 -3.91 -51.37
C LEU A 6 5.28 -2.87 -50.28
N LEU A 7 4.01 -2.81 -49.91
CA LEU A 7 3.55 -2.03 -48.76
C LEU A 7 3.92 -2.74 -47.47
N ILE A 8 4.94 -2.27 -46.79
CA ILE A 8 5.31 -2.72 -45.45
C ILE A 8 4.34 -2.04 -44.46
N ALA A 9 3.37 -2.80 -43.97
CA ALA A 9 2.52 -2.36 -42.87
C ALA A 9 3.33 -2.42 -41.56
N VAL A 10 3.71 -1.25 -41.02
CA VAL A 10 4.32 -1.14 -39.71
C VAL A 10 3.22 -1.30 -38.66
N VAL A 11 3.11 -2.48 -38.07
CA VAL A 11 2.24 -2.72 -36.92
C VAL A 11 2.93 -2.14 -35.69
N SER A 12 2.49 -0.96 -35.27
CA SER A 12 2.92 -0.35 -34.02
C SER A 12 2.29 -1.12 -32.85
N PHE A 13 3.08 -1.97 -32.22
CA PHE A 13 2.69 -2.66 -30.98
C PHE A 13 2.83 -1.64 -29.83
N SER A 14 1.72 -1.04 -29.43
CA SER A 14 1.67 -0.20 -28.24
C SER A 14 1.79 -1.10 -27.02
N PHE A 15 2.97 -1.17 -26.42
CA PHE A 15 3.18 -1.76 -25.11
C PHE A 15 2.53 -0.84 -24.08
N SER A 16 1.29 -1.13 -23.70
CA SER A 16 0.70 -0.57 -22.48
C SER A 16 1.41 -1.21 -21.29
N SER A 17 2.42 -0.54 -20.74
CA SER A 17 3.00 -0.95 -19.46
C SER A 17 1.89 -0.90 -18.40
N PRO A 18 1.69 -1.97 -17.61
CA PRO A 18 0.77 -1.89 -16.49
C PRO A 18 1.30 -0.79 -15.55
N ILE A 19 0.47 0.22 -15.29
CA ILE A 19 0.75 1.21 -14.25
C ILE A 19 0.54 0.48 -12.93
N PHE A 20 1.58 -0.15 -12.41
CA PHE A 20 1.58 -0.60 -11.04
C PHE A 20 1.50 0.66 -10.18
N ALA A 21 0.40 0.81 -9.44
CA ALA A 21 0.32 1.82 -8.41
C ALA A 21 1.46 1.52 -7.42
N ASN A 22 2.51 2.33 -7.41
CA ASN A 22 3.60 2.14 -6.47
C ASN A 22 3.20 2.72 -5.11
N GLY A 23 3.73 2.16 -4.03
CA GLY A 23 3.40 2.55 -2.67
C GLY A 23 3.59 4.05 -2.40
N GLU A 24 4.56 4.69 -3.07
CA GLU A 24 4.80 6.14 -2.96
C GLU A 24 3.62 6.96 -3.51
N ALA A 25 3.10 6.59 -4.67
CA ALA A 25 1.97 7.30 -5.26
C ALA A 25 0.72 7.20 -4.39
N ILE A 26 0.47 6.01 -3.83
CA ILE A 26 -0.65 5.78 -2.91
C ILE A 26 -0.44 6.57 -1.60
N TYR A 27 0.76 6.56 -1.03
CA TYR A 27 1.10 7.36 0.14
C TYR A 27 0.79 8.85 -0.10
N LYS A 28 1.23 9.42 -1.21
CA LYS A 28 0.99 10.83 -1.55
C LYS A 28 -0.49 11.17 -1.69
N GLN A 29 -1.31 10.24 -2.19
CA GLN A 29 -2.73 10.46 -2.40
C GLN A 29 -3.57 10.30 -1.12
N VAL A 30 -3.19 9.37 -0.24
CA VAL A 30 -4.04 8.93 0.88
C VAL A 30 -3.41 9.21 2.24
N CYS A 31 -2.13 8.88 2.43
CA CYS A 31 -1.50 8.83 3.75
C CYS A 31 -0.85 10.15 4.15
N MET A 32 -0.37 10.90 3.17
CA MET A 32 0.46 12.11 3.38
C MET A 32 -0.26 13.19 4.18
N ALA A 33 -1.57 13.30 4.06
CA ALA A 33 -2.35 14.30 4.78
C ALA A 33 -2.11 14.27 6.29
N CYS A 34 -1.93 13.08 6.86
CA CYS A 34 -1.67 12.89 8.30
C CYS A 34 -0.21 12.57 8.59
N HIS A 35 0.41 11.69 7.79
CA HIS A 35 1.74 11.16 8.08
C HIS A 35 2.90 12.05 7.60
N ALA A 36 2.65 13.12 6.86
CA ALA A 36 3.69 14.12 6.57
C ALA A 36 3.90 15.08 7.75
N SER A 37 2.84 15.57 8.35
CA SER A 37 2.88 16.59 9.40
C SER A 37 2.68 16.06 10.83
N GLY A 38 2.16 14.84 10.99
CA GLY A 38 1.87 14.24 12.29
C GLY A 38 0.53 14.64 12.87
N VAL A 39 -0.45 14.96 12.05
CA VAL A 39 -1.83 15.28 12.47
C VAL A 39 -2.37 14.18 13.38
N ALA A 40 -3.08 14.58 14.44
CA ALA A 40 -3.67 13.67 15.43
C ALA A 40 -2.68 12.66 16.05
N GLY A 41 -1.41 13.01 16.13
CA GLY A 41 -0.37 12.12 16.66
C GLY A 41 0.09 11.02 15.70
N ALA A 42 -0.25 11.11 14.41
CA ALA A 42 0.23 10.16 13.41
C ALA A 42 1.77 10.12 13.37
N PRO A 43 2.40 8.95 13.32
CA PRO A 43 3.84 8.87 13.17
C PRO A 43 4.25 9.41 11.81
N LYS A 44 5.15 10.39 11.82
CA LYS A 44 5.61 11.05 10.58
C LYS A 44 6.43 10.10 9.72
N LEU A 45 6.31 10.27 8.41
CA LEU A 45 7.20 9.60 7.46
C LEU A 45 8.68 9.90 7.81
N GLY A 46 9.50 8.89 7.91
CA GLY A 46 10.92 9.01 8.24
C GLY A 46 11.24 9.09 9.74
N ASP A 47 10.25 9.16 10.61
CA ASP A 47 10.46 9.14 12.07
C ASP A 47 10.79 7.72 12.54
N LYS A 48 12.05 7.35 12.40
CA LYS A 48 12.54 6.01 12.74
C LYS A 48 12.25 5.60 14.18
N VAL A 49 12.26 6.54 15.11
CA VAL A 49 12.00 6.27 16.54
C VAL A 49 10.54 5.87 16.76
N ARG A 50 9.62 6.62 16.18
CA ARG A 50 8.18 6.33 16.27
C ARG A 50 7.79 5.07 15.50
N TRP A 51 8.44 4.79 14.38
CA TRP A 51 8.13 3.62 13.55
C TRP A 51 8.78 2.32 14.04
N ALA A 52 9.90 2.38 14.74
CA ALA A 52 10.61 1.17 15.18
C ALA A 52 9.73 0.14 15.93
N PRO A 53 8.94 0.51 16.94
CA PRO A 53 8.06 -0.45 17.63
C PRO A 53 6.95 -0.98 16.71
N LEU A 54 6.44 -0.17 15.79
CA LEU A 54 5.40 -0.57 14.84
C LEU A 54 5.95 -1.57 13.81
N ILE A 55 7.15 -1.33 13.30
CA ILE A 55 7.84 -2.24 12.36
C ILE A 55 8.08 -3.61 13.00
N LYS A 56 8.34 -3.66 14.32
CA LYS A 56 8.50 -4.92 15.06
C LYS A 56 7.23 -5.78 15.13
N GLU A 57 6.06 -5.20 14.94
CA GLU A 57 4.79 -5.96 14.84
C GLU A 57 4.80 -6.90 13.62
N GLY A 58 5.59 -6.58 12.60
CA GLY A 58 5.67 -7.32 11.35
C GLY A 58 4.70 -6.83 10.29
N GLN A 59 5.03 -7.13 9.05
CA GLN A 59 4.32 -6.59 7.89
C GLN A 59 2.83 -6.94 7.87
N THR A 60 2.50 -8.18 8.15
CA THR A 60 1.11 -8.67 8.14
C THR A 60 0.26 -7.94 9.17
N ILE A 61 0.72 -7.89 10.41
CA ILE A 61 -0.02 -7.30 11.54
C ILE A 61 -0.13 -5.79 11.38
N LEU A 62 0.97 -5.11 11.09
CA LEU A 62 0.96 -3.65 10.93
C LEU A 62 0.06 -3.19 9.78
N THR A 63 0.10 -3.91 8.66
CA THR A 63 -0.78 -3.62 7.51
C THR A 63 -2.25 -3.83 7.88
N ALA A 64 -2.59 -4.92 8.54
CA ALA A 64 -3.95 -5.22 8.97
C ALA A 64 -4.49 -4.17 9.95
N HIS A 65 -3.69 -3.75 10.93
CA HIS A 65 -4.04 -2.68 11.88
C HIS A 65 -4.42 -1.38 11.15
N GLY A 66 -3.57 -0.91 10.26
CA GLY A 66 -3.84 0.32 9.51
C GLY A 66 -5.04 0.18 8.56
N TYR A 67 -5.22 -0.99 7.96
CA TYR A 67 -6.34 -1.24 7.05
C TYR A 67 -7.70 -1.25 7.76
N VAL A 68 -7.78 -1.81 8.94
CA VAL A 68 -9.00 -1.82 9.77
C VAL A 68 -9.22 -0.49 10.48
N GLY A 69 -8.16 0.26 10.69
CA GLY A 69 -8.13 1.45 11.50
C GLY A 69 -7.60 1.17 12.91
N VAL A 70 -6.75 2.05 13.41
CA VAL A 70 -6.09 1.87 14.71
C VAL A 70 -5.90 3.21 15.41
N ARG A 71 -6.27 3.29 16.69
CA ARG A 71 -6.19 4.53 17.47
C ARG A 71 -6.95 5.68 16.78
N GLY A 72 -6.27 6.79 16.46
CA GLY A 72 -6.82 7.91 15.71
C GLY A 72 -6.79 7.75 14.19
N MET A 73 -6.20 6.69 13.67
CA MET A 73 -6.13 6.43 12.23
C MET A 73 -7.43 5.80 11.74
N PRO A 74 -8.14 6.42 10.78
CA PRO A 74 -9.32 5.81 10.19
C PRO A 74 -8.96 4.59 9.34
N ALA A 75 -9.91 3.67 9.18
CA ALA A 75 -9.74 2.51 8.31
C ALA A 75 -9.29 2.94 6.91
N LYS A 76 -8.33 2.21 6.36
CA LYS A 76 -7.77 2.45 5.00
C LYS A 76 -7.22 3.88 4.79
N GLY A 77 -6.83 4.57 5.88
CA GLY A 77 -6.42 5.96 5.80
C GLY A 77 -7.54 6.94 5.40
N GLY A 78 -8.81 6.55 5.57
CA GLY A 78 -9.97 7.34 5.19
C GLY A 78 -10.39 7.21 3.71
N LYS A 79 -9.83 6.25 2.96
CA LYS A 79 -10.19 5.97 1.56
C LYS A 79 -10.90 4.62 1.43
N PRO A 80 -12.25 4.57 1.48
CA PRO A 80 -13.01 3.33 1.58
C PRO A 80 -12.81 2.32 0.45
N ASP A 81 -12.51 2.81 -0.75
CA ASP A 81 -12.29 2.01 -1.96
C ASP A 81 -10.84 1.53 -2.14
N LEU A 82 -9.94 1.83 -1.19
CA LEU A 82 -8.56 1.38 -1.26
C LEU A 82 -8.47 -0.13 -1.04
N SER A 83 -7.86 -0.84 -2.01
CA SER A 83 -7.66 -2.28 -1.93
C SER A 83 -6.61 -2.66 -0.87
N VAL A 84 -6.66 -3.90 -0.39
CA VAL A 84 -5.65 -4.43 0.55
C VAL A 84 -4.26 -4.37 -0.06
N GLU A 85 -4.12 -4.76 -1.33
CA GLU A 85 -2.84 -4.74 -2.03
C GLU A 85 -2.24 -3.32 -2.10
N HIS A 86 -3.02 -2.34 -2.54
CA HIS A 86 -2.55 -0.96 -2.64
C HIS A 86 -2.22 -0.37 -1.26
N PHE A 87 -3.04 -0.66 -0.25
CA PHE A 87 -2.74 -0.24 1.13
C PHE A 87 -1.44 -0.87 1.64
N ALA A 88 -1.22 -2.16 1.37
CA ALA A 88 -0.01 -2.87 1.76
C ALA A 88 1.24 -2.30 1.08
N GLN A 89 1.17 -1.96 -0.22
CA GLN A 89 2.26 -1.30 -0.94
C GLN A 89 2.58 0.08 -0.34
N ALA A 90 1.58 0.87 0.01
CA ALA A 90 1.78 2.14 0.69
C ALA A 90 2.42 1.95 2.08
N THR A 91 2.01 0.92 2.83
CA THR A 91 2.60 0.59 4.12
C THR A 91 4.07 0.21 3.98
N VAL A 92 4.43 -0.60 2.98
CA VAL A 92 5.83 -0.94 2.66
C VAL A 92 6.65 0.32 2.36
N TYR A 93 6.13 1.23 1.55
CA TYR A 93 6.79 2.49 1.26
C TYR A 93 7.07 3.29 2.54
N VAL A 94 6.06 3.51 3.37
CA VAL A 94 6.19 4.28 4.63
C VAL A 94 7.21 3.64 5.57
N VAL A 95 7.14 2.32 5.74
CA VAL A 95 8.06 1.55 6.60
C VAL A 95 9.50 1.65 6.10
N ASN A 96 9.73 1.50 4.80
CA ASN A 96 11.07 1.56 4.22
C ASN A 96 11.68 2.97 4.28
N GLN A 97 10.87 4.01 4.17
CA GLN A 97 11.31 5.39 4.42
C GLN A 97 11.59 5.65 5.90
N SER A 98 11.08 4.83 6.80
CA SER A 98 11.12 5.03 8.25
C SER A 98 12.01 4.03 9.00
N GLY A 99 12.92 3.36 8.29
CA GLY A 99 13.93 2.48 8.88
C GLY A 99 13.67 0.98 8.73
N GLY A 100 12.62 0.58 8.02
CA GLY A 100 12.37 -0.81 7.65
C GLY A 100 12.99 -1.21 6.32
N ALA A 101 12.86 -2.49 5.98
CA ALA A 101 13.36 -3.07 4.73
C ALA A 101 12.40 -4.18 4.25
N TRP A 102 11.14 -3.81 4.04
CA TRP A 102 10.11 -4.75 3.59
C TRP A 102 10.03 -4.80 2.07
N LYS A 103 9.46 -5.88 1.57
CA LYS A 103 9.15 -6.06 0.14
C LYS A 103 7.64 -5.93 -0.08
N ASP A 104 7.26 -5.53 -1.27
CA ASP A 104 5.85 -5.58 -1.66
C ASP A 104 5.31 -7.00 -1.46
N PRO A 105 4.07 -7.13 -0.93
CA PRO A 105 3.52 -8.44 -0.60
C PRO A 105 3.22 -9.24 -1.87
N ASP A 106 3.65 -10.48 -1.86
CA ASP A 106 3.21 -11.49 -2.82
C ASP A 106 1.80 -12.00 -2.49
N ALA A 107 1.26 -12.88 -3.33
CA ALA A 107 -0.08 -13.44 -3.14
C ALA A 107 -0.24 -14.18 -1.79
N LYS A 108 0.82 -14.82 -1.29
CA LYS A 108 0.79 -15.52 -0.01
C LYS A 108 0.74 -14.51 1.15
N ALA A 109 1.54 -13.46 1.08
CA ALA A 109 1.55 -12.39 2.07
C ALA A 109 0.21 -11.64 2.09
N LEU A 110 -0.36 -11.32 0.93
CA LEU A 110 -1.69 -10.70 0.82
C LEU A 110 -2.76 -11.56 1.48
N LYS A 111 -2.76 -12.88 1.25
CA LYS A 111 -3.69 -13.80 1.92
C LYS A 111 -3.53 -13.80 3.44
N ALA A 112 -2.30 -13.74 3.94
CA ALA A 112 -2.04 -13.65 5.38
C ALA A 112 -2.58 -12.32 5.96
N ILE A 113 -2.39 -11.22 5.25
CA ILE A 113 -2.94 -9.91 5.62
C ILE A 113 -4.47 -9.95 5.66
N ASP A 114 -5.13 -10.55 4.68
CA ASP A 114 -6.60 -10.68 4.65
C ASP A 114 -7.13 -11.46 5.87
N ILE A 115 -6.46 -12.55 6.24
CA ILE A 115 -6.82 -13.35 7.44
C ILE A 115 -6.71 -12.48 8.69
N GLU A 116 -5.64 -11.72 8.82
CA GLU A 116 -5.42 -10.84 9.97
C GLU A 116 -6.43 -9.68 10.02
N ILE A 117 -6.79 -9.10 8.87
CA ILE A 117 -7.85 -8.09 8.75
C ILE A 117 -9.17 -8.62 9.32
N GLU A 118 -9.57 -9.84 8.93
CA GLU A 118 -10.81 -10.45 9.43
C GLU A 118 -10.76 -10.77 10.93
N ALA A 119 -9.59 -11.16 11.45
CA ALA A 119 -9.40 -11.37 12.88
C ALA A 119 -9.60 -10.06 13.67
N HIS A 120 -8.98 -8.97 13.23
CA HIS A 120 -9.13 -7.65 13.85
C HIS A 120 -10.54 -7.08 13.77
N LYS A 121 -11.24 -7.26 12.67
CA LYS A 121 -12.64 -6.85 12.54
C LYS A 121 -13.52 -7.54 13.58
N LYS A 122 -13.34 -8.86 13.77
CA LYS A 122 -14.08 -9.66 14.76
C LYS A 122 -13.79 -9.22 16.19
N GLU A 123 -12.52 -8.92 16.49
CA GLU A 123 -12.12 -8.44 17.81
C GLU A 123 -12.71 -7.05 18.11
N SER A 124 -12.67 -6.15 17.15
CA SER A 124 -13.22 -4.80 17.28
C SER A 124 -14.74 -4.82 17.47
N ALA A 125 -15.44 -5.76 16.84
CA ALA A 125 -16.89 -5.92 17.01
C ALA A 125 -17.28 -6.42 18.41
N LYS A 126 -16.41 -7.21 19.09
CA LYS A 126 -16.66 -7.70 20.46
C LYS A 126 -16.45 -6.65 21.56
N LYS A 127 -15.73 -5.55 21.24
CA LYS A 127 -15.42 -4.48 22.20
C LYS A 127 -16.45 -3.33 22.18
N LYS A 128 -17.44 -3.37 21.33
CA LYS A 128 -18.57 -2.44 21.26
C LYS A 128 -19.79 -2.99 22.00
#